data_c962410bf38a17b77a208377f0a0b1a1
#
_entry.id   c962410bf38a17b77a208377f0a0b1a1
#
_cell.length_a   1.000
_cell.length_b   1.000
_cell.length_c   1.000
_cell.angle_alpha   90.00
_cell.angle_beta   90.00
_cell.angle_gamma   90.00
#
_symmetry.space_group_name_H-M   'P 1'
#
loop_
_entity.id
_entity.type
_entity.pdbx_description
1 polymer ?
#
loop_
_entity_poly.entity_id
_entity_poly.type
_entity_poly.pdbx_seq_one_letter_code
_entity_poly.pdbx_strand_id
1 'polypeptide(L)'
;MKFKAVLNILVLATLITGGNFMNNAKASDWDKTFAKSDKVNIEKVKFKNRYGIELVGDLYMPKDKPAEKLPAIAVSGPFGAVKEQASGLYAQTMAGRGFITLAFDPSYTGESGGEPRLVASPDINTEDFSAAVDFLSVQDGVDADKIGIIGICGFG
;
A
#
# COMPACT_ATOMS: atom_id res chain seq x y z
N MET A 1 14.84 83.01 22.63
CA MET A 1 14.12 81.89 23.29
C MET A 1 13.88 80.81 22.22
N LYS A 2 14.54 79.65 22.33
CA LYS A 2 14.43 78.59 21.35
C LYS A 2 13.63 77.41 22.00
N PHE A 3 12.42 77.14 21.47
CA PHE A 3 11.63 76.00 21.85
C PHE A 3 12.11 74.79 21.08
N LYS A 4 12.59 73.78 21.80
CA LYS A 4 12.88 72.45 21.27
C LYS A 4 11.63 71.60 21.41
N ALA A 5 11.00 71.26 20.31
CA ALA A 5 9.96 70.27 20.28
C ALA A 5 10.63 68.86 20.35
N VAL A 6 10.31 68.10 21.38
CA VAL A 6 10.69 66.70 21.49
C VAL A 6 9.57 65.84 20.91
N LEU A 7 9.84 65.20 19.77
CA LEU A 7 8.94 64.27 19.11
C LEU A 7 9.12 62.88 19.75
N ASN A 8 8.20 62.49 20.60
CA ASN A 8 8.13 61.14 21.10
C ASN A 8 7.51 60.20 20.04
N ILE A 9 8.38 59.39 19.40
CA ILE A 9 7.94 58.32 18.54
C ILE A 9 7.64 57.10 19.43
N LEU A 10 6.35 56.81 19.60
CA LEU A 10 5.87 55.61 20.26
C LEU A 10 5.94 54.46 19.27
N VAL A 11 6.98 53.63 19.37
CA VAL A 11 7.07 52.36 18.59
C VAL A 11 6.19 51.33 19.26
N LEU A 12 5.02 51.10 18.66
CA LEU A 12 4.12 50.02 19.07
C LEU A 12 4.67 48.69 18.49
N ALA A 13 5.42 47.96 19.31
CA ALA A 13 5.85 46.60 18.97
C ALA A 13 4.64 45.66 19.05
N THR A 14 4.01 45.35 17.93
CA THR A 14 3.06 44.24 17.83
C THR A 14 3.81 42.89 17.93
N LEU A 15 3.77 42.28 19.09
CA LEU A 15 4.15 40.89 19.28
C LEU A 15 3.17 40.00 18.50
N ILE A 16 3.57 39.59 17.29
CA ILE A 16 2.91 38.49 16.57
C ILE A 16 3.33 37.21 17.30
N THR A 17 2.51 36.76 18.24
CA THR A 17 2.60 35.41 18.76
C THR A 17 2.16 34.45 17.64
N GLY A 18 3.13 34.03 16.83
CA GLY A 18 2.96 32.94 15.89
C GLY A 18 2.61 31.67 16.68
N GLY A 19 1.32 31.46 16.90
CA GLY A 19 0.85 30.18 17.38
C GLY A 19 1.27 29.11 16.39
N ASN A 20 2.21 28.25 16.79
CA ASN A 20 2.50 27.02 16.09
C ASN A 20 1.23 26.14 16.12
N PHE A 21 0.37 26.31 15.14
CA PHE A 21 -0.59 25.30 14.76
C PHE A 21 0.18 24.15 14.09
N MET A 22 1.05 23.48 14.84
CA MET A 22 1.42 22.12 14.53
C MET A 22 0.17 21.29 14.85
N ASN A 23 -0.68 21.10 13.84
CA ASN A 23 -1.61 20.00 13.84
C ASN A 23 -0.75 18.75 13.97
N ASN A 24 -0.68 18.21 15.18
CA ASN A 24 -0.35 16.82 15.41
C ASN A 24 -1.51 15.98 14.84
N ALA A 25 -1.65 15.97 13.51
CA ALA A 25 -2.32 14.90 12.85
C ALA A 25 -1.51 13.67 13.22
N LYS A 26 -2.01 12.87 14.19
CA LYS A 26 -1.54 11.50 14.37
C LYS A 26 -1.56 10.90 12.97
N ALA A 27 -0.37 10.61 12.43
CA ALA A 27 -0.30 9.86 11.18
C ALA A 27 -1.18 8.63 11.40
N SER A 28 -2.20 8.47 10.60
CA SER A 28 -3.03 7.27 10.69
C SER A 28 -2.08 6.10 10.37
N ASP A 29 -2.12 5.04 11.19
CA ASP A 29 -1.37 3.80 10.91
C ASP A 29 -1.80 3.14 9.58
N TRP A 30 -2.72 3.79 8.86
CA TRP A 30 -3.24 3.37 7.57
C TRP A 30 -2.45 4.05 6.45
N ASP A 31 -1.60 3.28 5.79
CA ASP A 31 -0.66 3.72 4.76
C ASP A 31 -1.22 3.67 3.32
N LYS A 32 -2.51 3.27 3.17
CA LYS A 32 -3.11 3.04 1.85
C LYS A 32 -3.91 4.24 1.36
N THR A 33 -4.00 4.39 0.04
CA THR A 33 -4.68 5.51 -0.62
C THR A 33 -6.22 5.38 -0.66
N PHE A 34 -6.76 4.32 -0.07
CA PHE A 34 -8.19 4.02 0.00
C PHE A 34 -8.65 3.79 1.44
N ALA A 35 -9.94 3.89 1.69
CA ALA A 35 -10.52 3.70 3.02
C ALA A 35 -10.38 2.23 3.48
N LYS A 36 -10.06 2.04 4.76
CA LYS A 36 -9.98 0.72 5.38
C LYS A 36 -11.38 0.10 5.46
N SER A 37 -11.50 -1.16 5.03
CA SER A 37 -12.72 -1.95 5.19
C SER A 37 -12.78 -2.58 6.58
N ASP A 38 -13.94 -2.53 7.22
CA ASP A 38 -14.22 -3.23 8.47
C ASP A 38 -14.51 -4.73 8.28
N LYS A 39 -14.70 -5.18 7.02
CA LYS A 39 -15.04 -6.56 6.65
C LYS A 39 -13.81 -7.43 6.35
N VAL A 40 -12.61 -6.85 6.34
CA VAL A 40 -11.40 -7.50 5.85
C VAL A 40 -10.29 -7.39 6.88
N ASN A 41 -9.57 -8.49 7.11
CA ASN A 41 -8.29 -8.52 7.80
C ASN A 41 -7.16 -8.41 6.77
N ILE A 42 -6.08 -7.72 7.15
CA ILE A 42 -4.92 -7.53 6.28
C ILE A 42 -3.68 -7.92 7.05
N GLU A 43 -2.82 -8.69 6.40
CA GLU A 43 -1.54 -9.13 6.94
C GLU A 43 -0.44 -8.85 5.92
N LYS A 44 0.67 -8.22 6.34
CA LYS A 44 1.85 -8.05 5.49
C LYS A 44 2.61 -9.36 5.42
N VAL A 45 2.89 -9.81 4.20
CA VAL A 45 3.54 -11.09 3.93
C VAL A 45 4.75 -10.90 3.03
N LYS A 46 5.65 -11.90 3.07
CA LYS A 46 6.86 -11.96 2.25
C LYS A 46 6.98 -13.34 1.63
N PHE A 47 7.39 -13.39 0.38
CA PHE A 47 7.65 -14.61 -0.34
C PHE A 47 8.75 -14.37 -1.38
N LYS A 48 9.25 -15.40 -2.04
CA LYS A 48 10.33 -15.26 -3.02
C LYS A 48 9.92 -15.82 -4.37
N ASN A 49 10.33 -15.12 -5.43
CA ASN A 49 10.27 -15.67 -6.77
C ASN A 49 11.43 -16.67 -7.02
N ARG A 50 11.43 -17.35 -8.16
CA ARG A 50 12.49 -18.34 -8.51
C ARG A 50 13.87 -17.73 -8.65
N TYR A 51 13.99 -16.42 -8.87
CA TYR A 51 15.25 -15.71 -8.93
C TYR A 51 15.79 -15.31 -7.56
N GLY A 52 15.07 -15.66 -6.48
CA GLY A 52 15.45 -15.37 -5.10
C GLY A 52 15.12 -13.93 -4.68
N ILE A 53 14.42 -13.14 -5.50
CA ILE A 53 13.98 -11.80 -5.15
C ILE A 53 12.85 -11.91 -4.12
N GLU A 54 13.00 -11.25 -2.98
CA GLU A 54 11.96 -11.16 -1.97
C GLU A 54 10.87 -10.21 -2.43
N LEU A 55 9.63 -10.71 -2.48
CA LEU A 55 8.43 -9.95 -2.78
C LEU A 55 7.67 -9.66 -1.49
N VAL A 56 7.13 -8.44 -1.39
CA VAL A 56 6.34 -7.99 -0.26
C VAL A 56 4.91 -7.74 -0.71
N GLY A 57 3.96 -8.29 0.03
CA GLY A 57 2.55 -8.16 -0.27
C GLY A 57 1.70 -7.93 0.97
N ASP A 58 0.46 -7.53 0.72
CA ASP A 58 -0.61 -7.47 1.71
C ASP A 58 -1.63 -8.57 1.37
N LEU A 59 -1.79 -9.51 2.29
CA LEU A 59 -2.78 -10.58 2.21
C LEU A 59 -4.07 -10.11 2.85
N TYR A 60 -5.13 -10.04 2.05
CA TYR A 60 -6.46 -9.62 2.48
C TYR A 60 -7.36 -10.84 2.64
N MET A 61 -7.98 -10.97 3.79
CA MET A 61 -8.85 -12.09 4.14
C MET A 61 -10.19 -11.58 4.65
N PRO A 62 -11.32 -12.17 4.20
CA PRO A 62 -12.62 -11.89 4.82
C PRO A 62 -12.57 -12.14 6.33
N LYS A 63 -13.17 -11.27 7.14
CA LYS A 63 -13.29 -11.50 8.59
C LYS A 63 -14.22 -12.68 8.89
N ASP A 64 -15.32 -12.72 8.17
CA ASP A 64 -16.30 -13.81 8.29
C ASP A 64 -15.90 -14.94 7.32
N LYS A 65 -14.88 -15.71 7.72
CA LYS A 65 -14.45 -16.87 6.93
C LYS A 65 -15.45 -18.01 7.10
N PRO A 66 -15.99 -18.58 6.00
CA PRO A 66 -16.68 -19.85 6.07
C PRO A 66 -15.70 -20.97 6.47
N ALA A 67 -16.24 -22.11 6.90
CA ALA A 67 -15.42 -23.30 7.18
C ALA A 67 -14.80 -23.91 5.91
N GLU A 68 -15.34 -23.56 4.74
CA GLU A 68 -14.88 -24.02 3.44
C GLU A 68 -13.68 -23.19 2.95
N LYS A 69 -12.85 -23.80 2.11
CA LYS A 69 -11.78 -23.11 1.41
C LYS A 69 -12.33 -22.10 0.41
N LEU A 70 -11.70 -20.95 0.33
CA LEU A 70 -12.09 -19.84 -0.54
C LEU A 70 -11.21 -19.76 -1.79
N PRO A 71 -11.78 -19.34 -2.92
CA PRO A 71 -10.97 -18.98 -4.08
C PRO A 71 -10.04 -17.82 -3.75
N ALA A 72 -8.90 -17.73 -4.44
CA ALA A 72 -7.93 -16.68 -4.20
C ALA A 72 -7.55 -15.90 -5.47
N ILE A 73 -7.03 -14.68 -5.29
CA ILE A 73 -6.63 -13.80 -6.39
C ILE A 73 -5.32 -13.09 -6.03
N ALA A 74 -4.31 -13.21 -6.90
CA ALA A 74 -3.12 -12.38 -6.87
C ALA A 74 -3.34 -11.11 -7.70
N VAL A 75 -2.97 -9.95 -7.15
CA VAL A 75 -3.24 -8.63 -7.76
C VAL A 75 -1.96 -7.80 -7.78
N SER A 76 -1.56 -7.26 -8.93
CA SER A 76 -0.46 -6.31 -9.01
C SER A 76 -0.61 -5.31 -10.17
N GLY A 77 0.18 -4.24 -10.13
CA GLY A 77 0.17 -3.12 -11.08
C GLY A 77 -0.63 -1.91 -10.57
N PRO A 78 -0.66 -0.83 -11.33
CA PRO A 78 0.05 -0.57 -12.59
C PRO A 78 1.56 -0.35 -12.40
N PHE A 79 2.32 -0.24 -13.50
CA PHE A 79 3.74 0.11 -13.42
C PHE A 79 3.97 1.42 -12.68
N GLY A 80 4.95 1.42 -11.76
CA GLY A 80 5.29 2.59 -10.94
C GLY A 80 4.36 2.84 -9.76
N ALA A 81 3.31 2.03 -9.58
CA ALA A 81 2.47 2.04 -8.38
C ALA A 81 2.91 0.95 -7.39
N VAL A 82 2.47 1.10 -6.16
CA VAL A 82 2.74 0.17 -5.05
C VAL A 82 1.44 -0.47 -4.56
N LYS A 83 1.57 -1.57 -3.80
CA LYS A 83 0.43 -2.35 -3.28
C LYS A 83 -0.54 -1.56 -2.42
N GLU A 84 -0.13 -0.44 -1.86
CA GLU A 84 -0.95 0.48 -1.05
C GLU A 84 -1.93 1.32 -1.91
N GLN A 85 -1.87 1.20 -3.24
CA GLN A 85 -2.67 1.97 -4.20
C GLN A 85 -3.72 1.11 -4.90
N ALA A 86 -3.76 1.13 -6.24
CA ALA A 86 -4.82 0.47 -7.02
C ALA A 86 -4.91 -1.04 -6.74
N SER A 87 -3.80 -1.77 -6.73
CA SER A 87 -3.82 -3.21 -6.47
C SER A 87 -4.39 -3.56 -5.10
N GLY A 88 -4.06 -2.79 -4.07
CA GLY A 88 -4.62 -2.97 -2.73
C GLY A 88 -6.12 -2.66 -2.66
N LEU A 89 -6.60 -1.63 -3.39
CA LEU A 89 -8.03 -1.34 -3.49
C LEU A 89 -8.81 -2.49 -4.14
N TYR A 90 -8.29 -3.04 -5.25
CA TYR A 90 -8.90 -4.21 -5.88
C TYR A 90 -8.88 -5.43 -4.95
N ALA A 91 -7.74 -5.70 -4.31
CA ALA A 91 -7.60 -6.81 -3.38
C ALA A 91 -8.58 -6.69 -2.21
N GLN A 92 -8.66 -5.53 -1.54
CA GLN A 92 -9.62 -5.30 -0.46
C GLN A 92 -11.08 -5.47 -0.92
N THR A 93 -11.40 -4.97 -2.12
CA THR A 93 -12.75 -5.07 -2.68
C THR A 93 -13.14 -6.52 -2.94
N MET A 94 -12.25 -7.32 -3.51
CA MET A 94 -12.50 -8.73 -3.78
C MET A 94 -12.53 -9.57 -2.49
N ALA A 95 -11.69 -9.24 -1.51
CA ALA A 95 -11.75 -9.88 -0.20
C ALA A 95 -13.10 -9.63 0.50
N GLY A 96 -13.65 -8.42 0.39
CA GLY A 96 -14.99 -8.11 0.87
C GLY A 96 -16.12 -8.86 0.16
N ARG A 97 -15.82 -9.52 -0.97
CA ARG A 97 -16.74 -10.38 -1.74
C ARG A 97 -16.51 -11.88 -1.51
N GLY A 98 -15.62 -12.26 -0.60
CA GLY A 98 -15.40 -13.65 -0.21
C GLY A 98 -14.20 -14.33 -0.86
N PHE A 99 -13.27 -13.60 -1.44
CA PHE A 99 -11.99 -14.13 -1.92
C PHE A 99 -10.89 -13.93 -0.88
N ILE A 100 -9.86 -14.80 -0.88
CA ILE A 100 -8.58 -14.47 -0.27
C ILE A 100 -7.73 -13.79 -1.34
N THR A 101 -7.19 -12.60 -1.06
CA THR A 101 -6.51 -11.83 -2.10
C THR A 101 -5.15 -11.35 -1.63
N LEU A 102 -4.19 -11.30 -2.54
CA LEU A 102 -2.83 -10.83 -2.29
C LEU A 102 -2.54 -9.66 -3.23
N ALA A 103 -2.41 -8.45 -2.69
CA ALA A 103 -1.80 -7.34 -3.43
C ALA A 103 -0.31 -7.32 -3.12
N PHE A 104 0.54 -7.29 -4.15
CA PHE A 104 2.00 -7.31 -3.95
C PHE A 104 2.71 -6.27 -4.81
N ASP A 105 3.85 -5.82 -4.30
CA ASP A 105 4.80 -5.03 -5.08
C ASP A 105 5.58 -5.99 -6.00
N PRO A 106 5.67 -5.73 -7.31
CA PRO A 106 6.51 -6.55 -8.17
C PRO A 106 8.00 -6.34 -7.87
N SER A 107 8.85 -7.23 -8.35
CA SER A 107 10.30 -7.08 -8.28
C SER A 107 10.72 -5.67 -8.68
N TYR A 108 11.71 -5.11 -8.01
CA TYR A 108 12.29 -3.77 -8.22
C TYR A 108 11.41 -2.60 -7.79
N THR A 109 10.22 -2.83 -7.23
CA THR A 109 9.24 -1.78 -6.90
C THR A 109 8.85 -1.85 -5.41
N GLY A 110 8.45 -0.72 -4.85
CA GLY A 110 7.93 -0.62 -3.48
C GLY A 110 8.84 -1.23 -2.43
N GLU A 111 8.29 -2.08 -1.58
CA GLU A 111 9.01 -2.80 -0.53
C GLU A 111 9.66 -4.11 -1.02
N SER A 112 9.33 -4.57 -2.25
CA SER A 112 9.95 -5.76 -2.84
C SER A 112 11.40 -5.49 -3.21
N GLY A 113 12.21 -6.55 -3.23
CA GLY A 113 13.63 -6.51 -3.53
C GLY A 113 13.95 -6.37 -5.01
N GLY A 114 15.24 -6.59 -5.32
CA GLY A 114 15.80 -6.53 -6.67
C GLY A 114 16.51 -5.23 -6.99
N GLU A 115 17.59 -5.34 -7.77
CA GLU A 115 18.37 -4.23 -8.30
C GLU A 115 18.59 -4.40 -9.80
N PRO A 116 18.65 -3.29 -10.60
CA PRO A 116 18.42 -1.90 -10.17
C PRO A 116 16.95 -1.62 -9.85
N ARG A 117 16.69 -0.60 -9.02
CA ARG A 117 15.32 -0.23 -8.63
C ARG A 117 14.55 0.43 -9.77
N LEU A 118 13.20 0.33 -9.69
CA LEU A 118 12.25 0.98 -10.61
C LEU A 118 12.39 0.53 -12.07
N VAL A 119 12.72 -0.73 -12.24
CA VAL A 119 12.81 -1.38 -13.56
C VAL A 119 11.57 -2.24 -13.79
N ALA A 120 11.06 -2.19 -15.02
CA ALA A 120 10.04 -3.10 -15.49
C ALA A 120 10.71 -4.20 -16.35
N SER A 121 10.43 -5.45 -16.00
CA SER A 121 10.87 -6.62 -16.76
C SER A 121 9.69 -7.58 -16.93
N PRO A 122 9.10 -7.68 -18.14
CA PRO A 122 7.94 -8.55 -18.35
C PRO A 122 8.17 -9.99 -17.91
N ASP A 123 9.34 -10.55 -18.19
CA ASP A 123 9.68 -11.92 -17.83
C ASP A 123 9.72 -12.13 -16.30
N ILE A 124 10.36 -11.20 -15.58
CA ILE A 124 10.47 -11.26 -14.13
C ILE A 124 9.10 -10.94 -13.48
N ASN A 125 8.37 -9.97 -13.99
CA ASN A 125 7.05 -9.63 -13.45
C ASN A 125 6.02 -10.76 -13.69
N THR A 126 6.12 -11.50 -14.80
CA THR A 126 5.33 -12.72 -15.01
C THR A 126 5.69 -13.79 -13.97
N GLU A 127 6.96 -13.96 -13.67
CA GLU A 127 7.42 -14.85 -12.61
C GLU A 127 6.96 -14.41 -11.21
N ASP A 128 6.89 -13.10 -10.96
CA ASP A 128 6.37 -12.58 -9.69
C ASP A 128 4.91 -12.99 -9.48
N PHE A 129 4.09 -12.99 -10.54
CA PHE A 129 2.71 -13.53 -10.47
C PHE A 129 2.71 -15.05 -10.23
N SER A 130 3.61 -15.81 -10.87
CA SER A 130 3.73 -17.25 -10.62
C SER A 130 4.06 -17.52 -9.16
N ALA A 131 5.03 -16.81 -8.60
CA ALA A 131 5.40 -16.89 -7.20
C ALA A 131 4.25 -16.49 -6.25
N ALA A 132 3.45 -15.48 -6.63
CA ALA A 132 2.28 -15.07 -5.86
C ALA A 132 1.19 -16.16 -5.86
N VAL A 133 0.97 -16.83 -6.98
CA VAL A 133 0.04 -17.99 -7.07
C VAL A 133 0.55 -19.16 -6.23
N ASP A 134 1.83 -19.49 -6.31
CA ASP A 134 2.45 -20.55 -5.50
C ASP A 134 2.31 -20.23 -4.01
N PHE A 135 2.59 -18.99 -3.61
CA PHE A 135 2.40 -18.53 -2.23
C PHE A 135 0.94 -18.70 -1.77
N LEU A 136 -0.02 -18.28 -2.59
CA LEU A 136 -1.45 -18.41 -2.25
C LEU A 136 -1.88 -19.86 -2.15
N SER A 137 -1.36 -20.75 -3.00
CA SER A 137 -1.77 -22.15 -3.05
C SER A 137 -1.52 -22.94 -1.76
N VAL A 138 -0.56 -22.49 -0.96
CA VAL A 138 -0.18 -23.10 0.32
C VAL A 138 -0.74 -22.38 1.55
N GLN A 139 -1.54 -21.31 1.35
CA GLN A 139 -2.14 -20.58 2.48
C GLN A 139 -3.35 -21.33 3.06
N ASP A 140 -3.48 -21.26 4.37
CA ASP A 140 -4.64 -21.81 5.07
C ASP A 140 -5.94 -21.15 4.60
N GLY A 141 -6.92 -21.99 4.25
CA GLY A 141 -8.24 -21.52 3.79
C GLY A 141 -8.32 -21.19 2.31
N VAL A 142 -7.25 -21.31 1.52
CA VAL A 142 -7.26 -21.17 0.07
C VAL A 142 -7.62 -22.49 -0.62
N ASP A 143 -8.55 -22.42 -1.58
CA ASP A 143 -8.80 -23.47 -2.55
C ASP A 143 -7.76 -23.36 -3.68
N ALA A 144 -6.74 -24.23 -3.63
CA ALA A 144 -5.61 -24.19 -4.57
C ALA A 144 -6.03 -24.43 -6.04
N ASP A 145 -7.20 -25.04 -6.26
CA ASP A 145 -7.72 -25.26 -7.61
C ASP A 145 -8.48 -24.03 -8.17
N LYS A 146 -8.64 -22.98 -7.35
CA LYS A 146 -9.40 -21.78 -7.69
C LYS A 146 -8.61 -20.51 -7.41
N ILE A 147 -7.43 -20.39 -8.02
CA ILE A 147 -6.59 -19.18 -7.92
C ILE A 147 -6.57 -18.45 -9.26
N GLY A 148 -6.93 -17.18 -9.23
CA GLY A 148 -6.88 -16.29 -10.38
C GLY A 148 -5.88 -15.15 -10.19
N ILE A 149 -5.67 -14.37 -11.24
CA ILE A 149 -4.84 -13.17 -11.22
C ILE A 149 -5.61 -11.96 -11.73
N ILE A 150 -5.27 -10.78 -11.23
CA ILE A 150 -5.69 -9.48 -11.76
C ILE A 150 -4.43 -8.67 -12.03
N GLY A 151 -4.11 -8.50 -13.31
CA GLY A 151 -3.09 -7.56 -13.76
C GLY A 151 -3.73 -6.21 -14.07
N ILE A 152 -3.12 -5.11 -13.62
CA ILE A 152 -3.63 -3.76 -13.84
C ILE A 152 -2.68 -3.02 -14.78
N CYS A 153 -3.23 -2.40 -15.85
CA CYS A 153 -2.47 -1.63 -16.83
C CYS A 153 -1.41 -2.52 -17.52
N GLY A 154 -0.11 -2.18 -17.44
CA GLY A 154 0.98 -2.93 -18.04
C GLY A 154 1.26 -4.32 -17.44
N PHE A 155 0.46 -4.75 -16.44
CA PHE A 155 0.49 -6.10 -15.86
C PHE A 155 -0.69 -6.98 -16.32
N GLY A 156 -1.59 -6.44 -17.17
CA GLY A 156 -2.74 -7.15 -17.74
C GLY A 156 -2.51 -7.75 -19.10
#